data_fa0beb6baa506e980efa80a9936afc8a
#
_entry.id   fa0beb6baa506e980efa80a9936afc8a
#
_cell.length_a   1.000
_cell.length_b   1.000
_cell.length_c   1.000
_cell.angle_alpha   90.00
_cell.angle_beta   90.00
_cell.angle_gamma   90.00
#
_symmetry.space_group_name_H-M   'P 1'
#
loop_
_entity.id
_entity.type
_entity.pdbx_description
1 polymer ?
#
loop_
_entity_poly.entity_id
_entity_poly.type
_entity_poly.pdbx_seq_one_letter_code
_entity_poly.pdbx_strand_id
1 'polypeptide(L)'
;MERLQKVIAASGVTSRRKAEVLISEGRVSVNGVVIREMGYKVKKGDQIEVDGELIQKENKVYYVMNKPKKCLCTLDDEHDRKTVVSLIQCDERIFPVGRLDYDTSGVLILTNDGEFANMIIHPRYHLPKTFDVLIDGILETSQIKEMVKGIMLDDGMTLPAKVRV
;
A
#
# COMPACT_ATOMS: atom_id res chain seq x y z
N MET A 1 -10.68 18.93 -5.06
CA MET A 1 -11.33 17.86 -5.87
C MET A 1 -10.51 16.58 -5.77
N GLU A 2 -11.14 15.46 -5.46
CA GLU A 2 -10.50 14.14 -5.39
C GLU A 2 -11.10 13.19 -6.43
N ARG A 3 -10.34 12.18 -6.87
CA ARG A 3 -10.87 11.15 -7.78
C ARG A 3 -11.89 10.29 -7.06
N LEU A 4 -13.03 10.00 -7.68
CA LEU A 4 -14.13 9.25 -7.10
C LEU A 4 -13.70 7.88 -6.55
N GLN A 5 -12.90 7.11 -7.31
CA GLN A 5 -12.37 5.83 -6.84
C GLN A 5 -11.46 5.96 -5.59
N LYS A 6 -10.79 7.12 -5.38
CA LYS A 6 -10.01 7.37 -4.17
C LYS A 6 -10.91 7.57 -2.96
N VAL A 7 -12.01 8.29 -3.13
CA VAL A 7 -12.98 8.56 -2.06
C VAL A 7 -13.69 7.26 -1.65
N ILE A 8 -14.14 6.46 -2.62
CA ILE A 8 -14.75 5.14 -2.36
C ILE A 8 -13.76 4.22 -1.62
N ALA A 9 -12.48 4.21 -2.00
CA ALA A 9 -11.49 3.41 -1.30
C ALA A 9 -11.21 3.90 0.13
N ALA A 10 -11.31 5.22 0.37
CA ALA A 10 -11.14 5.82 1.70
C ALA A 10 -12.35 5.66 2.62
N SER A 11 -13.47 5.19 2.11
CA SER A 11 -14.65 4.80 2.90
C SER A 11 -14.68 3.32 3.28
N GLY A 12 -13.61 2.57 2.98
CA GLY A 12 -13.51 1.16 3.34
C GLY A 12 -14.28 0.18 2.45
N VAL A 13 -15.20 0.67 1.61
CA VAL A 13 -16.06 -0.17 0.76
C VAL A 13 -15.25 -1.14 -0.08
N THR A 14 -14.20 -0.65 -0.75
CA THR A 14 -13.39 -1.52 -1.62
C THR A 14 -12.01 -0.91 -1.95
N SER A 15 -11.18 -1.61 -2.74
CA SER A 15 -9.93 -1.06 -3.27
C SER A 15 -10.19 -0.05 -4.40
N ARG A 16 -9.21 0.84 -4.68
CA ARG A 16 -9.31 1.80 -5.79
C ARG A 16 -9.58 1.13 -7.14
N ARG A 17 -8.95 -0.01 -7.42
CA ARG A 17 -9.17 -0.78 -8.66
C ARG A 17 -10.56 -1.37 -8.72
N LYS A 18 -11.04 -1.98 -7.63
CA LYS A 18 -12.41 -2.50 -7.56
C LYS A 18 -13.45 -1.36 -7.63
N ALA A 19 -13.15 -0.19 -7.04
CA ALA A 19 -14.01 1.00 -7.17
C ALA A 19 -14.13 1.48 -8.62
N GLU A 20 -13.05 1.41 -9.41
CA GLU A 20 -13.12 1.70 -10.85
C GLU A 20 -14.06 0.75 -11.59
N VAL A 21 -14.06 -0.54 -11.24
CA VAL A 21 -15.01 -1.52 -11.80
C VAL A 21 -16.45 -1.15 -11.42
N LEU A 22 -16.72 -0.85 -10.13
CA LEU A 22 -18.06 -0.44 -9.71
C LEU A 22 -18.55 0.82 -10.43
N ILE A 23 -17.67 1.80 -10.68
CA ILE A 23 -18.00 3.00 -11.45
C ILE A 23 -18.35 2.61 -12.89
N SER A 24 -17.56 1.80 -13.56
CA SER A 24 -17.82 1.39 -14.96
C SER A 24 -19.11 0.60 -15.11
N GLU A 25 -19.45 -0.22 -14.12
CA GLU A 25 -20.72 -0.96 -14.05
C GLU A 25 -21.94 -0.07 -13.77
N GLY A 26 -21.72 1.20 -13.34
CA GLY A 26 -22.80 2.13 -13.00
C GLY A 26 -23.44 1.88 -11.64
N ARG A 27 -22.70 1.28 -10.73
CA ARG A 27 -23.09 0.99 -9.35
C ARG A 27 -22.76 2.13 -8.38
N VAL A 28 -22.27 3.25 -8.90
CA VAL A 28 -21.88 4.43 -8.12
C VAL A 28 -22.68 5.64 -8.57
N SER A 29 -23.28 6.37 -7.64
CA SER A 29 -23.91 7.66 -7.88
C SER A 29 -23.21 8.78 -7.11
N VAL A 30 -23.28 9.99 -7.66
CA VAL A 30 -22.83 11.22 -7.01
C VAL A 30 -24.00 12.21 -7.09
N ASN A 31 -24.49 12.67 -5.93
CA ASN A 31 -25.65 13.55 -5.81
C ASN A 31 -26.89 13.00 -6.58
N GLY A 32 -27.11 11.68 -6.52
CA GLY A 32 -28.20 10.99 -7.19
C GLY A 32 -27.99 10.73 -8.69
N VAL A 33 -26.86 11.11 -9.27
CA VAL A 33 -26.54 10.87 -10.68
C VAL A 33 -25.55 9.72 -10.83
N VAL A 34 -25.91 8.70 -11.59
CA VAL A 34 -25.03 7.53 -11.83
C VAL A 34 -23.81 7.96 -12.65
N ILE A 35 -22.63 7.64 -12.16
CA ILE A 35 -21.34 7.95 -12.80
C ILE A 35 -20.74 6.67 -13.38
N ARG A 36 -20.35 6.73 -14.67
CA ARG A 36 -19.62 5.66 -15.38
C ARG A 36 -18.27 6.14 -15.92
N GLU A 37 -18.01 7.45 -15.83
CA GLU A 37 -16.81 8.07 -16.36
C GLU A 37 -15.60 7.77 -15.48
N MET A 38 -14.55 7.23 -16.10
CA MET A 38 -13.28 6.96 -15.41
C MET A 38 -12.53 8.26 -15.11
N GLY A 39 -11.99 8.34 -13.89
CA GLY A 39 -11.26 9.53 -13.45
C GLY A 39 -12.13 10.69 -12.99
N TYR A 40 -13.45 10.50 -12.89
CA TYR A 40 -14.39 11.48 -12.34
C TYR A 40 -13.92 12.06 -11.01
N LYS A 41 -14.08 13.37 -10.83
CA LYS A 41 -13.61 14.08 -9.63
C LYS A 41 -14.80 14.65 -8.86
N VAL A 42 -14.82 14.35 -7.56
CA VAL A 42 -15.82 14.84 -6.61
C VAL A 42 -15.30 16.02 -5.81
N LYS A 43 -16.21 16.84 -5.33
CA LYS A 43 -15.98 17.98 -4.43
C LYS A 43 -16.24 17.56 -2.98
N LYS A 44 -15.74 18.34 -2.04
CA LYS A 44 -16.10 18.21 -0.62
C LYS A 44 -17.59 18.53 -0.46
N GLY A 45 -18.33 17.62 0.14
CA GLY A 45 -19.77 17.75 0.35
C GLY A 45 -20.64 16.99 -0.66
N ASP A 46 -20.07 16.47 -1.76
CA ASP A 46 -20.82 15.59 -2.66
C ASP A 46 -21.26 14.33 -1.90
N GLN A 47 -22.51 13.93 -2.09
CA GLN A 47 -23.08 12.68 -1.59
C GLN A 47 -22.72 11.55 -2.58
N ILE A 48 -22.04 10.53 -2.09
CA ILE A 48 -21.61 9.41 -2.91
C ILE A 48 -22.29 8.15 -2.39
N GLU A 49 -22.92 7.41 -3.29
CA GLU A 49 -23.56 6.15 -2.98
C GLU A 49 -22.93 5.04 -3.81
N VAL A 50 -22.78 3.87 -3.20
CA VAL A 50 -22.37 2.63 -3.84
C VAL A 50 -23.47 1.61 -3.63
N ASP A 51 -24.02 1.06 -4.69
CA ASP A 51 -25.17 0.14 -4.67
C ASP A 51 -26.39 0.71 -3.93
N GLY A 52 -26.57 2.04 -3.97
CA GLY A 52 -27.66 2.75 -3.30
C GLY A 52 -27.41 3.06 -1.82
N GLU A 53 -26.26 2.68 -1.27
CA GLU A 53 -25.88 2.99 0.11
C GLU A 53 -24.93 4.20 0.15
N LEU A 54 -25.27 5.21 0.97
CA LEU A 54 -24.44 6.40 1.19
C LEU A 54 -23.14 6.00 1.90
N ILE A 55 -22.01 6.30 1.27
CA ILE A 55 -20.71 6.02 1.88
C ILE A 55 -20.23 7.18 2.75
N GLN A 56 -19.54 6.84 3.84
CA GLN A 56 -18.90 7.80 4.74
C GLN A 56 -17.42 7.48 4.83
N LYS A 57 -16.63 8.52 5.07
CA LYS A 57 -15.19 8.35 5.25
C LYS A 57 -14.91 7.64 6.57
N GLU A 58 -14.12 6.57 6.53
CA GLU A 58 -13.65 5.88 7.74
C GLU A 58 -12.70 6.76 8.58
N ASN A 59 -12.68 6.49 9.88
CA ASN A 59 -11.62 7.01 10.74
C ASN A 59 -10.27 6.43 10.32
N LYS A 60 -9.24 7.25 10.38
CA LYS A 60 -7.88 6.81 10.06
C LYS A 60 -7.31 6.00 11.21
N VAL A 61 -6.78 4.82 10.88
CA VAL A 61 -6.12 3.93 11.83
C VAL A 61 -4.71 3.58 11.38
N TYR A 62 -3.82 3.34 12.34
CA TYR A 62 -2.41 3.06 12.10
C TYR A 62 -1.95 1.95 13.02
N TYR A 63 -1.41 0.90 12.46
CA TYR A 63 -0.84 -0.23 13.18
C TYR A 63 0.62 -0.39 12.81
N VAL A 64 1.45 -0.68 13.79
CA VAL A 64 2.85 -1.06 13.60
C VAL A 64 3.02 -2.49 14.09
N MET A 65 3.53 -3.35 13.23
CA MET A 65 3.80 -4.74 13.60
C MET A 65 5.26 -5.11 13.32
N ASN A 66 5.76 -6.08 14.05
CA ASN A 66 6.90 -6.88 13.63
C ASN A 66 6.37 -8.03 12.77
N LYS A 67 6.42 -7.85 11.44
CA LYS A 67 5.92 -8.88 10.51
C LYS A 67 6.67 -10.19 10.75
N PRO A 68 5.98 -11.31 11.00
CA PRO A 68 6.65 -12.60 11.10
C PRO A 68 7.07 -13.12 9.72
N LYS A 69 8.04 -14.04 9.69
CA LYS A 69 8.33 -14.85 8.51
C LYS A 69 7.12 -15.71 8.12
N LYS A 70 7.09 -16.20 6.89
CA LYS A 70 6.00 -17.01 6.31
C LYS A 70 4.63 -16.34 6.34
N CYS A 71 4.63 -15.04 6.04
CA CYS A 71 3.44 -14.20 6.00
C CYS A 71 3.50 -13.25 4.81
N LEU A 72 2.40 -13.15 4.04
CA LEU A 72 2.31 -12.34 2.83
C LEU A 72 1.90 -10.90 3.12
N CYS A 73 2.54 -9.94 2.45
CA CYS A 73 2.14 -8.53 2.45
C CYS A 73 1.08 -8.26 1.37
N THR A 74 -0.10 -8.84 1.53
CA THR A 74 -1.25 -8.65 0.65
C THR A 74 -2.53 -8.52 1.46
N LEU A 75 -3.58 -7.99 0.83
CA LEU A 75 -4.93 -7.92 1.41
C LEU A 75 -5.67 -9.25 1.28
N ASP A 76 -5.38 -9.98 0.23
CA ASP A 76 -6.07 -11.19 -0.16
C ASP A 76 -5.08 -12.17 -0.80
N ASP A 77 -5.34 -13.46 -0.67
CA ASP A 77 -4.51 -14.51 -1.24
C ASP A 77 -5.37 -15.67 -1.74
N GLU A 78 -5.20 -16.04 -2.99
CA GLU A 78 -5.98 -17.09 -3.66
C GLU A 78 -5.72 -18.50 -3.10
N HIS A 79 -4.65 -18.66 -2.30
CA HIS A 79 -4.23 -19.95 -1.73
C HIS A 79 -4.40 -20.01 -0.21
N ASP A 80 -5.20 -19.12 0.39
CA ASP A 80 -5.45 -19.06 1.84
C ASP A 80 -4.19 -19.01 2.73
N ARG A 81 -3.08 -18.51 2.19
CA ARG A 81 -1.86 -18.33 2.97
C ARG A 81 -2.03 -17.14 3.93
N LYS A 82 -1.36 -17.22 5.05
CA LYS A 82 -1.39 -16.19 6.09
C LYS A 82 -0.95 -14.83 5.53
N THR A 83 -1.78 -13.83 5.69
CA THR A 83 -1.50 -12.44 5.27
C THR A 83 -1.26 -11.54 6.48
N VAL A 84 -0.58 -10.41 6.28
CA VAL A 84 -0.34 -9.43 7.35
C VAL A 84 -1.62 -8.82 7.88
N VAL A 85 -2.65 -8.69 7.05
CA VAL A 85 -3.94 -8.15 7.46
C VAL A 85 -4.68 -9.13 8.38
N SER A 86 -4.59 -10.43 8.14
CA SER A 86 -5.23 -11.45 8.99
C SER A 86 -4.66 -11.53 10.41
N LEU A 87 -3.56 -10.84 10.69
CA LEU A 87 -2.94 -10.78 12.01
C LEU A 87 -3.48 -9.65 12.89
N ILE A 88 -4.26 -8.74 12.33
CA ILE A 88 -4.79 -7.57 13.02
C ILE A 88 -6.31 -7.67 13.07
N GLN A 89 -6.87 -7.57 14.27
CA GLN A 89 -8.32 -7.48 14.46
C GLN A 89 -8.71 -6.01 14.43
N CYS A 90 -9.37 -5.60 13.37
CA CYS A 90 -9.95 -4.26 13.20
C CYS A 90 -11.12 -4.32 12.23
N ASP A 91 -12.05 -3.38 12.36
CA ASP A 91 -13.22 -3.28 11.48
C ASP A 91 -12.89 -2.52 10.19
N GLU A 92 -11.88 -1.65 10.23
CA GLU A 92 -11.46 -0.83 9.10
C GLU A 92 -10.70 -1.66 8.06
N ARG A 93 -10.85 -1.26 6.80
CA ARG A 93 -10.15 -1.88 5.69
C ARG A 93 -8.70 -1.37 5.60
N ILE A 94 -7.80 -1.95 6.39
CA ILE A 94 -6.38 -1.62 6.40
C ILE A 94 -5.60 -2.30 5.27
N PHE A 95 -4.44 -1.75 4.93
CA PHE A 95 -3.49 -2.30 3.97
C PHE A 95 -2.04 -2.02 4.41
N PRO A 96 -1.07 -2.87 4.01
CA PRO A 96 0.33 -2.68 4.36
C PRO A 96 0.95 -1.49 3.62
N VAL A 97 1.77 -0.72 4.33
CA VAL A 97 2.56 0.39 3.79
C VAL A 97 3.91 -0.15 3.30
N GLY A 98 3.98 -0.47 2.03
CA GLY A 98 5.10 -1.20 1.45
C GLY A 98 4.96 -2.70 1.63
N ARG A 99 6.05 -3.41 1.37
CA ARG A 99 6.08 -4.88 1.44
C ARG A 99 7.41 -5.36 2.01
N LEU A 100 7.35 -6.43 2.75
CA LEU A 100 8.46 -7.32 3.09
C LEU A 100 8.17 -8.68 2.46
N ASP A 101 9.20 -9.36 2.03
CA ASP A 101 9.06 -10.68 1.40
C ASP A 101 8.54 -11.73 2.39
N TYR A 102 8.10 -12.86 1.86
CA TYR A 102 7.47 -13.94 2.62
C TYR A 102 8.31 -14.40 3.82
N ASP A 103 9.62 -14.59 3.59
CA ASP A 103 10.57 -15.03 4.62
C ASP A 103 11.32 -13.89 5.32
N THR A 104 10.99 -12.64 5.02
CA THR A 104 11.53 -11.47 5.70
C THR A 104 10.67 -11.09 6.90
N SER A 105 11.29 -10.85 8.04
CA SER A 105 10.64 -10.29 9.24
C SER A 105 11.06 -8.84 9.46
N GLY A 106 10.27 -8.06 10.18
CA GLY A 106 10.62 -6.69 10.55
C GLY A 106 9.44 -5.74 10.62
N VAL A 107 9.74 -4.47 10.80
CA VAL A 107 8.76 -3.41 10.96
C VAL A 107 7.91 -3.25 9.70
N LEU A 108 6.61 -3.35 9.87
CA LEU A 108 5.62 -3.10 8.83
C LEU A 108 4.49 -2.23 9.42
N ILE A 109 4.13 -1.19 8.69
CA ILE A 109 2.99 -0.33 9.04
C ILE A 109 1.78 -0.79 8.23
N LEU A 110 0.60 -0.85 8.86
CA LEU A 110 -0.69 -1.06 8.19
C LEU A 110 -1.61 0.11 8.52
N THR A 111 -2.38 0.56 7.56
CA THR A 111 -3.28 1.71 7.73
C THR A 111 -4.38 1.69 6.65
N ASN A 112 -5.44 2.46 6.85
CA ASN A 112 -6.40 2.83 5.81
C ASN A 112 -6.13 4.24 5.23
N ASP A 113 -5.06 4.93 5.70
CA ASP A 113 -4.66 6.26 5.21
C ASP A 113 -3.72 6.16 4.00
N GLY A 114 -4.27 6.23 2.80
CA GLY A 114 -3.49 6.18 1.56
C GLY A 114 -2.57 7.38 1.32
N GLU A 115 -2.82 8.53 1.95
CA GLU A 115 -1.95 9.71 1.84
C GLU A 115 -0.69 9.52 2.70
N PHE A 116 -0.88 9.07 3.94
CA PHE A 116 0.22 8.69 4.81
C PHE A 116 1.06 7.57 4.18
N ALA A 117 0.42 6.50 3.71
CA ALA A 117 1.12 5.41 3.05
C ALA A 117 1.97 5.90 1.87
N ASN A 118 1.43 6.78 1.03
CA ASN A 118 2.18 7.36 -0.09
C ASN A 118 3.38 8.20 0.36
N MET A 119 3.28 8.96 1.46
CA MET A 119 4.41 9.69 2.00
C MET A 119 5.54 8.76 2.46
N ILE A 120 5.22 7.60 3.00
CA ILE A 120 6.21 6.63 3.49
C ILE A 120 6.89 5.87 2.34
N ILE A 121 6.14 5.47 1.30
CA ILE A 121 6.68 4.55 0.28
C ILE A 121 7.12 5.21 -1.01
N HIS A 122 6.64 6.43 -1.31
CA HIS A 122 6.89 7.04 -2.62
C HIS A 122 8.36 7.48 -2.75
N PRO A 123 9.06 7.09 -3.82
CA PRO A 123 10.50 7.35 -4.00
C PRO A 123 10.90 8.83 -3.86
N ARG A 124 10.03 9.76 -4.24
CA ARG A 124 10.31 11.22 -4.15
C ARG A 124 10.62 11.71 -2.73
N TYR A 125 10.18 10.99 -1.69
CA TYR A 125 10.42 11.40 -0.30
C TYR A 125 11.72 10.82 0.27
N HIS A 126 12.37 9.89 -0.45
CA HIS A 126 13.67 9.30 -0.11
C HIS A 126 13.79 8.86 1.36
N LEU A 127 12.71 8.32 1.93
CA LEU A 127 12.75 7.81 3.30
C LEU A 127 13.70 6.61 3.36
N PRO A 128 14.76 6.68 4.19
CA PRO A 128 15.72 5.59 4.30
C PRO A 128 15.06 4.37 4.95
N LYS A 129 15.44 3.18 4.47
CA LYS A 129 15.07 1.89 5.05
C LYS A 129 16.34 1.15 5.42
N THR A 130 16.39 0.61 6.63
CA THR A 130 17.52 -0.19 7.12
C THR A 130 17.12 -1.66 7.12
N PHE A 131 18.02 -2.51 6.63
CA PHE A 131 17.86 -3.96 6.60
C PHE A 131 19.07 -4.60 7.27
N ASP A 132 18.81 -5.57 8.13
CA ASP A 132 19.83 -6.51 8.59
C ASP A 132 19.74 -7.76 7.74
N VAL A 133 20.82 -8.08 7.03
CA VAL A 133 20.85 -9.17 6.05
C VAL A 133 21.89 -10.20 6.49
N LEU A 134 21.45 -11.44 6.69
CA LEU A 134 22.35 -12.56 6.86
C LEU A 134 22.71 -13.13 5.49
N ILE A 135 24.00 -13.28 5.23
CA ILE A 135 24.54 -13.85 3.98
C ILE A 135 25.39 -15.09 4.26
N ASP A 136 25.46 -15.96 3.28
CA ASP A 136 26.41 -17.07 3.29
C ASP A 136 27.74 -16.59 2.68
N GLY A 137 28.83 -16.67 3.46
CA GLY A 137 30.16 -16.24 3.03
C GLY A 137 30.58 -14.86 3.57
N ILE A 138 31.61 -14.29 2.98
CA ILE A 138 32.23 -13.04 3.40
C ILE A 138 32.16 -12.06 2.23
N LEU A 139 31.68 -10.84 2.50
CA LEU A 139 31.68 -9.76 1.52
C LEU A 139 33.11 -9.22 1.35
N GLU A 140 33.56 -9.16 0.10
CA GLU A 140 34.82 -8.50 -0.25
C GLU A 140 34.65 -6.97 -0.24
N THR A 141 35.77 -6.28 0.03
CA THR A 141 35.79 -4.80 0.03
C THR A 141 35.35 -4.20 -1.30
N SER A 142 35.61 -4.89 -2.42
CA SER A 142 35.16 -4.50 -3.77
C SER A 142 33.65 -4.50 -3.89
N GLN A 143 32.98 -5.54 -3.42
CA GLN A 143 31.53 -5.70 -3.42
C GLN A 143 30.86 -4.65 -2.53
N ILE A 144 31.42 -4.39 -1.34
CA ILE A 144 30.91 -3.33 -0.45
C ILE A 144 30.99 -1.95 -1.14
N LYS A 145 32.12 -1.65 -1.81
CA LYS A 145 32.27 -0.39 -2.55
C LYS A 145 31.27 -0.25 -3.70
N GLU A 146 30.94 -1.33 -4.36
CA GLU A 146 29.94 -1.37 -5.43
C GLU A 146 28.55 -1.10 -4.87
N MET A 147 28.13 -1.79 -3.79
CA MET A 147 26.86 -1.55 -3.12
C MET A 147 26.70 -0.09 -2.65
N VAL A 148 27.76 0.51 -2.12
CA VAL A 148 27.75 1.92 -1.67
C VAL A 148 27.54 2.89 -2.84
N LYS A 149 28.06 2.59 -4.05
CA LYS A 149 27.88 3.43 -5.24
C LYS A 149 26.51 3.25 -5.90
N GLY A 150 25.86 2.14 -5.68
CA GLY A 150 24.68 1.67 -6.38
C GLY A 150 25.01 0.51 -7.31
N ILE A 151 24.02 -0.35 -7.52
CA ILE A 151 24.13 -1.57 -8.33
C ILE A 151 23.30 -1.39 -9.60
N MET A 152 23.84 -1.78 -10.75
CA MET A 152 23.10 -1.81 -12.00
C MET A 152 22.16 -3.02 -12.01
N LEU A 153 20.87 -2.76 -12.14
CA LEU A 153 19.80 -3.74 -12.34
C LEU A 153 19.30 -3.65 -13.79
N ASP A 154 18.45 -4.58 -14.19
CA ASP A 154 17.87 -4.62 -15.55
C ASP A 154 17.07 -3.36 -15.89
N ASP A 155 16.46 -2.73 -14.88
CA ASP A 155 15.64 -1.52 -14.98
C ASP A 155 16.39 -0.22 -14.62
N GLY A 156 17.69 -0.29 -14.29
CA GLY A 156 18.53 0.87 -14.04
C GLY A 156 19.42 0.77 -12.81
N MET A 157 20.15 1.86 -12.54
CA MET A 157 21.05 1.96 -11.40
C MET A 157 20.29 2.22 -10.11
N THR A 158 20.56 1.46 -9.05
CA THR A 158 20.02 1.74 -7.72
C THR A 158 20.63 3.02 -7.12
N LEU A 159 19.92 3.61 -6.16
CA LEU A 159 20.50 4.68 -5.36
C LEU A 159 21.68 4.16 -4.52
N PRO A 160 22.64 5.04 -4.15
CA PRO A 160 23.72 4.71 -3.23
C PRO A 160 23.17 4.20 -1.89
N ALA A 161 23.82 3.18 -1.31
CA ALA A 161 23.47 2.60 -0.03
C ALA A 161 24.54 2.86 1.04
N LYS A 162 24.13 2.86 2.31
CA LYS A 162 25.07 2.78 3.44
C LYS A 162 25.18 1.33 3.85
N VAL A 163 26.39 0.77 3.74
CA VAL A 163 26.68 -0.63 4.09
C VAL A 163 27.56 -0.65 5.34
N ARG A 164 27.19 -1.48 6.30
CA ARG A 164 28.00 -1.83 7.48
C ARG A 164 28.08 -3.37 7.54
N VAL A 165 29.26 -3.88 7.78
CA VAL A 165 29.56 -5.32 7.97
C VAL A 165 30.08 -5.50 9.38
#